data_98a0380a708378d07311e35c3933abd6
#
_entry.id   98a0380a708378d07311e35c3933abd6
#
_cell.length_a   1.000
_cell.length_b   1.000
_cell.length_c   1.000
_cell.angle_alpha   90.00
_cell.angle_beta   90.00
_cell.angle_gamma   90.00
#
_symmetry.space_group_name_H-M   'P 1'
#
loop_
_entity.id
_entity.type
_entity.pdbx_description
1 polymer ?
#
loop_
_entity_poly.entity_id
_entity_poly.type
_entity_poly.pdbx_seq_one_letter_code
_entity_poly.pdbx_strand_id
1 'polypeptide(L)'
;MESLNVFLLIGTGLMFVGLLLGTLSARIGVPSLLVFLVVGMVAGEDGIGGIQFDDFSLAYVVSNIALAIILLDGGLRTRLTTFRLALKPALSLATVGVMLSASLVGAFATWLMDVDWRLGLLLGGIIGSTDAAAVFNVVKGAGVTINERVASTLEIESGLNDPMAIFITLMLVGVMMNPEVSFGWEMLITLIQQFGLGMLLGLGL
;
A
#
# COMPACT_ATOMS: atom_id res chain seq x y z
N MET A 1 25.15 -21.59 -4.88
CA MET A 1 25.60 -20.78 -3.72
C MET A 1 26.10 -19.39 -4.15
N GLU A 2 26.80 -19.25 -5.27
CA GLU A 2 27.25 -17.93 -5.79
C GLU A 2 26.11 -16.99 -6.13
N SER A 3 25.06 -17.48 -6.78
CA SER A 3 23.87 -16.66 -7.12
C SER A 3 23.15 -16.11 -5.90
N LEU A 4 23.02 -16.88 -4.82
CA LEU A 4 22.41 -16.45 -3.58
C LEU A 4 23.25 -15.35 -2.90
N ASN A 5 24.57 -15.51 -2.88
CA ASN A 5 25.47 -14.53 -2.29
C ASN A 5 25.44 -13.20 -3.06
N VAL A 6 25.42 -13.26 -4.39
CA VAL A 6 25.28 -12.06 -5.24
C VAL A 6 23.94 -11.39 -5.00
N PHE A 7 22.84 -12.15 -4.94
CA PHE A 7 21.50 -11.60 -4.65
C PHE A 7 21.45 -10.92 -3.28
N LEU A 8 21.98 -11.54 -2.23
CA LEU A 8 22.05 -10.95 -0.90
C LEU A 8 22.92 -9.70 -0.87
N LEU A 9 24.03 -9.71 -1.58
CA LEU A 9 24.94 -8.54 -1.66
C LEU A 9 24.26 -7.36 -2.36
N ILE A 10 23.58 -7.60 -3.47
CA ILE A 10 22.83 -6.57 -4.20
C ILE A 10 21.68 -6.04 -3.32
N GLY A 11 20.86 -6.93 -2.74
CA GLY A 11 19.74 -6.53 -1.90
C GLY A 11 20.17 -5.73 -0.68
N THR A 12 21.20 -6.18 0.04
CA THR A 12 21.74 -5.42 1.19
C THR A 12 22.40 -4.10 0.77
N GLY A 13 23.09 -4.08 -0.37
CA GLY A 13 23.66 -2.85 -0.92
C GLY A 13 22.59 -1.82 -1.29
N LEU A 14 21.53 -2.24 -1.96
CA LEU A 14 20.38 -1.38 -2.29
C LEU A 14 19.68 -0.86 -1.04
N MET A 15 19.45 -1.73 -0.04
CA MET A 15 18.91 -1.31 1.26
C MET A 15 19.79 -0.27 1.94
N PHE A 16 21.10 -0.48 1.96
CA PHE A 16 22.04 0.45 2.57
C PHE A 16 22.03 1.82 1.86
N VAL A 17 22.09 1.85 0.53
CA VAL A 17 21.99 3.09 -0.26
C VAL A 17 20.64 3.77 -0.04
N GLY A 18 19.53 3.01 -0.06
CA GLY A 18 18.20 3.54 0.21
C GLY A 18 18.08 4.17 1.60
N LEU A 19 18.62 3.53 2.64
CA LEU A 19 18.63 4.06 4.01
C LEU A 19 19.48 5.34 4.11
N LEU A 20 20.67 5.37 3.52
CA LEU A 20 21.52 6.57 3.51
C LEU A 20 20.83 7.74 2.82
N LEU A 21 20.30 7.51 1.62
CA LEU A 21 19.60 8.54 0.86
C LEU A 21 18.27 8.93 1.53
N GLY A 22 17.56 7.98 2.16
CA GLY A 22 16.36 8.22 2.93
C GLY A 22 16.59 9.13 4.14
N THR A 23 17.70 8.97 4.85
CA THR A 23 18.06 9.88 5.96
C THR A 23 18.42 11.28 5.46
N LEU A 24 19.02 11.38 4.28
CA LEU A 24 19.33 12.66 3.65
C LEU A 24 18.05 13.35 3.12
N SER A 25 17.14 12.58 2.53
CA SER A 25 15.87 13.10 2.00
C SER A 25 14.97 13.71 3.09
N ALA A 26 15.01 13.16 4.30
CA ALA A 26 14.29 13.71 5.43
C ALA A 26 14.67 15.17 5.74
N ARG A 27 15.89 15.59 5.41
CA ARG A 27 16.35 16.99 5.59
C ARG A 27 15.76 17.96 4.57
N ILE A 28 15.37 17.46 3.41
CA ILE A 28 14.81 18.27 2.30
C ILE A 28 13.29 18.09 2.16
N GLY A 29 12.65 17.36 3.10
CA GLY A 29 11.20 17.16 3.13
C GLY A 29 10.67 16.17 2.08
N VAL A 30 11.54 15.37 1.46
CA VAL A 30 11.12 14.33 0.50
C VAL A 30 10.81 13.04 1.27
N PRO A 31 9.64 12.40 1.04
CA PRO A 31 9.32 11.13 1.65
C PRO A 31 10.35 10.04 1.32
N SER A 32 10.82 9.31 2.34
CA SER A 32 11.82 8.24 2.17
C SER A 32 11.36 7.13 1.22
N LEU A 33 10.05 6.85 1.16
CA LEU A 33 9.48 5.89 0.22
C LEU A 33 9.77 6.24 -1.25
N LEU A 34 9.69 7.52 -1.62
CA LEU A 34 10.04 7.97 -2.97
C LEU A 34 11.52 7.74 -3.27
N VAL A 35 12.38 7.91 -2.27
CA VAL A 35 13.82 7.64 -2.43
C VAL A 35 14.06 6.16 -2.68
N PHE A 36 13.44 5.27 -1.91
CA PHE A 36 13.56 3.82 -2.14
C PHE A 36 13.04 3.42 -3.52
N LEU A 37 11.92 4.01 -3.96
CA LEU A 37 11.38 3.79 -5.30
C LEU A 37 12.39 4.21 -6.38
N VAL A 38 12.93 5.42 -6.29
CA VAL A 38 13.92 5.94 -7.25
C VAL A 38 15.18 5.08 -7.26
N VAL A 39 15.69 4.67 -6.09
CA VAL A 39 16.85 3.76 -5.99
C VAL A 39 16.54 2.44 -6.69
N GLY A 40 15.35 1.87 -6.48
CA GLY A 40 14.91 0.65 -7.15
C GLY A 40 14.81 0.83 -8.68
N MET A 41 14.22 1.93 -9.15
CA MET A 41 14.11 2.22 -10.59
C MET A 41 15.48 2.41 -11.25
N VAL A 42 16.41 3.12 -10.60
CA VAL A 42 17.76 3.33 -11.12
C VAL A 42 18.57 2.03 -11.14
N ALA A 43 18.35 1.15 -10.17
CA ALA A 43 19.02 -0.15 -10.09
C ALA A 43 18.40 -1.20 -11.04
N GLY A 44 17.14 -1.06 -11.40
CA GLY A 44 16.39 -2.03 -12.21
C GLY A 44 16.83 -2.12 -13.66
N GLU A 45 16.14 -2.96 -14.43
CA GLU A 45 16.46 -3.35 -15.80
C GLU A 45 16.53 -2.13 -16.74
N ASP A 46 15.56 -1.23 -16.65
CA ASP A 46 15.49 0.01 -17.45
C ASP A 46 16.36 1.13 -16.89
N GLY A 47 16.98 0.93 -15.72
CA GLY A 47 17.86 1.89 -15.06
C GLY A 47 19.35 1.68 -15.38
N ILE A 48 20.19 2.53 -14.76
CA ILE A 48 21.64 2.46 -14.94
C ILE A 48 22.24 1.15 -14.38
N GLY A 49 21.57 0.57 -13.37
CA GLY A 49 22.04 -0.66 -12.70
C GLY A 49 21.82 -1.93 -13.52
N GLY A 50 20.86 -1.97 -14.43
CA GLY A 50 20.58 -3.12 -15.31
C GLY A 50 20.24 -4.42 -14.56
N ILE A 51 19.77 -4.34 -13.30
CA ILE A 51 19.48 -5.52 -12.49
C ILE A 51 18.13 -6.09 -12.94
N GLN A 52 18.15 -7.26 -13.53
CA GLN A 52 16.94 -8.01 -13.88
C GLN A 52 16.37 -8.68 -12.62
N PHE A 53 15.10 -8.39 -12.33
CA PHE A 53 14.37 -8.99 -11.22
C PHE A 53 12.99 -9.43 -11.68
N ASP A 54 12.88 -10.70 -12.11
CA ASP A 54 11.66 -11.29 -12.67
C ASP A 54 10.97 -12.27 -11.72
N ASP A 55 11.41 -12.38 -10.47
CA ASP A 55 10.81 -13.28 -9.49
C ASP A 55 9.61 -12.61 -8.78
N PHE A 56 8.46 -12.62 -9.46
CA PHE A 56 7.22 -12.10 -8.91
C PHE A 56 6.75 -12.85 -7.66
N SER A 57 7.10 -14.14 -7.52
CA SER A 57 6.75 -14.94 -6.34
C SER A 57 7.51 -14.46 -5.12
N LEU A 58 8.82 -14.24 -5.26
CA LEU A 58 9.65 -13.68 -4.21
C LEU A 58 9.20 -12.25 -3.84
N ALA A 59 8.92 -11.40 -4.85
CA ALA A 59 8.39 -10.05 -4.63
C ALA A 59 7.10 -10.08 -3.82
N TYR A 60 6.17 -10.98 -4.15
CA TYR A 60 4.91 -11.16 -3.44
C TYR A 60 5.13 -11.57 -1.97
N VAL A 61 5.99 -12.56 -1.71
CA VAL A 61 6.28 -13.02 -0.34
C VAL A 61 6.92 -11.91 0.49
N VAL A 62 7.94 -11.24 -0.05
CA VAL A 62 8.65 -10.15 0.66
C VAL A 62 7.70 -8.99 0.95
N SER A 63 6.87 -8.60 -0.02
CA SER A 63 5.89 -7.53 0.14
C SER A 63 4.85 -7.84 1.22
N ASN A 64 4.34 -9.08 1.26
CA ASN A 64 3.38 -9.49 2.30
C ASN A 64 4.00 -9.51 3.70
N ILE A 65 5.25 -9.97 3.83
CA ILE A 65 5.96 -9.94 5.11
C ILE A 65 6.21 -8.48 5.55
N ALA A 66 6.66 -7.63 4.63
CA ALA A 66 6.87 -6.21 4.92
C ALA A 66 5.57 -5.53 5.34
N LEU A 67 4.46 -5.77 4.63
CA LEU A 67 3.14 -5.25 4.97
C LEU A 67 2.69 -5.71 6.35
N ALA A 68 2.85 -7.00 6.68
CA ALA A 68 2.50 -7.53 7.99
C ALA A 68 3.29 -6.84 9.13
N ILE A 69 4.59 -6.60 8.92
CA ILE A 69 5.44 -5.90 9.90
C ILE A 69 4.99 -4.43 10.05
N ILE A 70 4.70 -3.73 8.96
CA ILE A 70 4.23 -2.34 8.98
C ILE A 70 2.90 -2.23 9.71
N LEU A 71 1.94 -3.10 9.42
CA LEU A 71 0.64 -3.12 10.08
C LEU A 71 0.75 -3.47 11.57
N LEU A 72 1.64 -4.39 11.93
CA LEU A 72 1.92 -4.74 13.32
C LEU A 72 2.52 -3.55 14.08
N ASP A 73 3.53 -2.87 13.53
CA ASP A 73 4.14 -1.70 14.15
C ASP A 73 3.13 -0.56 14.33
N GLY A 74 2.31 -0.28 13.30
CA GLY A 74 1.22 0.70 13.37
C GLY A 74 0.19 0.35 14.44
N GLY A 75 -0.24 -0.92 14.49
CA GLY A 75 -1.19 -1.41 15.49
C GLY A 75 -0.68 -1.30 16.92
N LEU A 76 0.59 -1.66 17.16
CA LEU A 76 1.22 -1.58 18.49
C LEU A 76 1.38 -0.14 18.99
N ARG A 77 1.52 0.84 18.13
CA ARG A 77 1.63 2.27 18.47
C ARG A 77 0.28 2.92 18.71
N THR A 78 -0.80 2.36 18.20
CA THR A 78 -2.14 2.96 18.28
C THR A 78 -2.76 2.78 19.66
N ARG A 79 -3.12 3.89 20.32
CA ARG A 79 -3.78 3.87 21.64
C ARG A 79 -5.25 3.46 21.47
N LEU A 80 -5.73 2.50 22.27
CA LEU A 80 -7.10 2.01 22.25
C LEU A 80 -8.17 3.11 22.43
N THR A 81 -7.87 4.11 23.25
CA THR A 81 -8.77 5.25 23.46
C THR A 81 -8.97 6.09 22.21
N THR A 82 -7.88 6.40 21.52
CA THR A 82 -7.86 7.18 20.30
C THR A 82 -8.44 6.36 19.13
N PHE A 83 -8.14 5.06 19.10
CA PHE A 83 -8.70 4.10 18.14
C PHE A 83 -10.23 4.14 18.12
N ARG A 84 -10.89 4.06 19.29
CA ARG A 84 -12.36 4.07 19.38
C ARG A 84 -12.99 5.35 18.84
N LEU A 85 -12.34 6.50 19.02
CA LEU A 85 -12.84 7.78 18.55
C LEU A 85 -12.68 7.97 17.03
N ALA A 86 -11.60 7.43 16.48
CA ALA A 86 -11.25 7.58 15.07
C ALA A 86 -11.77 6.44 14.19
N LEU A 87 -12.18 5.30 14.76
CA LEU A 87 -12.55 4.10 14.01
C LEU A 87 -13.68 4.33 13.01
N LYS A 88 -14.77 5.02 13.40
CA LYS A 88 -15.90 5.24 12.49
C LYS A 88 -15.54 6.08 11.26
N PRO A 89 -14.92 7.27 11.40
CA PRO A 89 -14.50 8.04 10.24
C PRO A 89 -13.40 7.31 9.44
N ALA A 90 -12.44 6.65 10.09
CA ALA A 90 -11.41 5.88 9.41
C ALA A 90 -11.99 4.74 8.57
N LEU A 91 -12.93 3.96 9.12
CA LEU A 91 -13.59 2.87 8.41
C LEU A 91 -14.40 3.38 7.20
N SER A 92 -15.09 4.51 7.34
CA SER A 92 -15.82 5.14 6.22
C SER A 92 -14.85 5.58 5.12
N LEU A 93 -13.72 6.18 5.47
CA LEU A 93 -12.71 6.60 4.50
C LEU A 93 -12.02 5.41 3.84
N ALA A 94 -11.63 4.39 4.63
CA ALA A 94 -10.99 3.19 4.11
C ALA A 94 -11.89 2.31 3.23
N THR A 95 -13.20 2.47 3.31
CA THR A 95 -14.16 1.72 2.48
C THR A 95 -14.72 2.61 1.37
N VAL A 96 -15.65 3.50 1.73
CA VAL A 96 -16.33 4.40 0.76
C VAL A 96 -15.33 5.34 0.09
N GLY A 97 -14.38 5.89 0.86
CA GLY A 97 -13.33 6.77 0.34
C GLY A 97 -12.47 6.07 -0.72
N VAL A 98 -11.97 4.87 -0.40
CA VAL A 98 -11.15 4.07 -1.34
C VAL A 98 -11.95 3.71 -2.59
N MET A 99 -13.21 3.27 -2.45
CA MET A 99 -14.07 2.96 -3.61
C MET A 99 -14.32 4.18 -4.50
N LEU A 100 -14.57 5.33 -3.92
CA LEU A 100 -14.75 6.58 -4.67
C LEU A 100 -13.45 7.00 -5.36
N SER A 101 -12.32 6.99 -4.64
CA SER A 101 -11.01 7.32 -5.20
C SER A 101 -10.64 6.38 -6.34
N ALA A 102 -10.78 5.07 -6.14
CA ALA A 102 -10.52 4.06 -7.17
C ALA A 102 -11.42 4.26 -8.40
N SER A 103 -12.71 4.56 -8.20
CA SER A 103 -13.65 4.80 -9.30
C SER A 103 -13.33 6.09 -10.06
N LEU A 104 -13.02 7.18 -9.38
CA LEU A 104 -12.71 8.47 -10.01
C LEU A 104 -11.38 8.40 -10.76
N VAL A 105 -10.32 7.86 -10.13
CA VAL A 105 -9.01 7.67 -10.75
C VAL A 105 -9.13 6.69 -11.92
N GLY A 106 -9.89 5.61 -11.74
CA GLY A 106 -10.14 4.62 -12.77
C GLY A 106 -10.87 5.19 -13.99
N ALA A 107 -11.93 5.97 -13.78
CA ALA A 107 -12.66 6.65 -14.84
C ALA A 107 -11.76 7.68 -15.57
N PHE A 108 -10.96 8.44 -14.84
CA PHE A 108 -10.00 9.38 -15.41
C PHE A 108 -8.92 8.67 -16.22
N ALA A 109 -8.36 7.58 -15.70
CA ALA A 109 -7.36 6.76 -16.40
C ALA A 109 -7.92 6.15 -17.69
N THR A 110 -9.15 5.61 -17.65
CA THR A 110 -9.86 5.10 -18.83
C THR A 110 -9.99 6.18 -19.90
N TRP A 111 -10.44 7.36 -19.51
CA TRP A 111 -10.62 8.48 -20.43
C TRP A 111 -9.30 9.03 -21.00
N LEU A 112 -8.27 9.16 -20.15
CA LEU A 112 -6.98 9.76 -20.53
C LEU A 112 -6.13 8.81 -21.40
N MET A 113 -6.13 7.52 -21.06
CA MET A 113 -5.25 6.51 -21.67
C MET A 113 -5.96 5.70 -22.78
N ASP A 114 -7.25 5.92 -22.98
CA ASP A 114 -8.09 5.17 -23.92
C ASP A 114 -8.00 3.65 -23.73
N VAL A 115 -7.98 3.22 -22.46
CA VAL A 115 -7.93 1.81 -22.08
C VAL A 115 -9.30 1.29 -21.66
N ASP A 116 -9.45 -0.04 -21.61
CA ASP A 116 -10.68 -0.67 -21.09
C ASP A 116 -10.96 -0.20 -19.65
N TRP A 117 -12.25 0.02 -19.33
CA TRP A 117 -12.67 0.52 -18.02
C TRP A 117 -12.23 -0.39 -16.86
N ARG A 118 -12.05 -1.69 -17.10
CA ARG A 118 -11.56 -2.65 -16.08
C ARG A 118 -10.09 -2.39 -15.75
N LEU A 119 -9.27 -2.08 -16.76
CA LEU A 119 -7.88 -1.66 -16.58
C LEU A 119 -7.80 -0.31 -15.87
N GLY A 120 -8.66 0.63 -16.24
CA GLY A 120 -8.76 1.91 -15.56
C GLY A 120 -9.11 1.74 -14.08
N LEU A 121 -10.14 0.93 -13.75
CA LEU A 121 -10.51 0.63 -12.37
C LEU A 121 -9.39 -0.12 -11.61
N LEU A 122 -8.66 -1.01 -12.27
CA LEU A 122 -7.52 -1.70 -11.68
C LEU A 122 -6.43 -0.71 -11.27
N LEU A 123 -6.09 0.23 -12.15
CA LEU A 123 -5.19 1.34 -11.83
C LEU A 123 -5.70 2.17 -10.67
N GLY A 124 -6.99 2.51 -10.67
CA GLY A 124 -7.63 3.23 -9.59
C GLY A 124 -7.58 2.48 -8.25
N GLY A 125 -7.77 1.16 -8.27
CA GLY A 125 -7.65 0.29 -7.08
C GLY A 125 -6.23 0.26 -6.52
N ILE A 126 -5.23 0.16 -7.37
CA ILE A 126 -3.81 0.15 -6.98
C ILE A 126 -3.40 1.51 -6.38
N ILE A 127 -3.83 2.61 -6.98
CA ILE A 127 -3.46 3.97 -6.56
C ILE A 127 -4.34 4.46 -5.38
N GLY A 128 -5.49 3.83 -5.17
CA GLY A 128 -6.50 4.28 -4.21
C GLY A 128 -6.11 4.16 -2.73
N SER A 129 -5.04 3.43 -2.41
CA SER A 129 -4.49 3.35 -1.07
C SER A 129 -3.65 4.59 -0.74
N THR A 130 -3.76 5.09 0.49
CA THR A 130 -3.05 6.28 0.98
C THR A 130 -2.07 5.89 2.09
N ASP A 131 -0.92 6.56 2.15
CA ASP A 131 0.11 6.34 3.18
C ASP A 131 0.14 7.51 4.17
N ALA A 132 -0.36 7.27 5.39
CA ALA A 132 -0.34 8.26 6.46
C ALA A 132 1.07 8.70 6.84
N ALA A 133 2.07 7.81 6.77
CA ALA A 133 3.45 8.15 7.12
C ALA A 133 4.04 9.18 6.15
N ALA A 134 3.78 9.02 4.85
CA ALA A 134 4.17 10.00 3.84
C ALA A 134 3.48 11.36 4.08
N VAL A 135 2.18 11.37 4.38
CA VAL A 135 1.43 12.59 4.70
C VAL A 135 2.00 13.29 5.92
N PHE A 136 2.27 12.56 7.01
CA PHE A 136 2.83 13.14 8.23
C PHE A 136 4.23 13.70 8.02
N ASN A 137 5.06 13.06 7.22
CA ASN A 137 6.40 13.57 6.90
C ASN A 137 6.33 14.91 6.16
N VAL A 138 5.44 15.02 5.15
CA VAL A 138 5.25 16.27 4.40
C VAL A 138 4.71 17.38 5.31
N VAL A 139 3.69 17.09 6.10
CA VAL A 139 3.04 18.08 6.99
C VAL A 139 3.98 18.57 8.08
N LYS A 140 4.75 17.64 8.68
CA LYS A 140 5.79 18.02 9.67
C LYS A 140 6.89 18.86 9.03
N GLY A 141 7.32 18.51 7.82
CA GLY A 141 8.30 19.29 7.04
C GLY A 141 7.81 20.71 6.74
N ALA A 142 6.50 20.90 6.55
CA ALA A 142 5.87 22.20 6.36
C ALA A 142 5.62 23.00 7.67
N GLY A 143 5.98 22.45 8.83
CA GLY A 143 5.77 23.09 10.13
C GLY A 143 4.31 23.17 10.58
N VAL A 144 3.41 22.39 9.95
CA VAL A 144 1.99 22.34 10.28
C VAL A 144 1.73 21.31 11.38
N THR A 145 0.94 21.68 12.38
CA THR A 145 0.49 20.76 13.43
C THR A 145 -0.87 20.17 13.07
N ILE A 146 -0.99 18.85 13.11
CA ILE A 146 -2.26 18.15 12.88
C ILE A 146 -2.93 17.90 14.23
N ASN A 147 -4.25 18.08 14.28
CA ASN A 147 -5.06 17.72 15.43
C ASN A 147 -4.96 16.19 15.68
N GLU A 148 -4.83 15.78 16.95
CA GLU A 148 -4.66 14.38 17.36
C GLU A 148 -5.75 13.45 16.79
N ARG A 149 -7.01 13.91 16.77
CA ARG A 149 -8.12 13.15 16.20
C ARG A 149 -7.95 12.91 14.69
N VAL A 150 -7.52 13.94 13.95
CA VAL A 150 -7.27 13.84 12.51
C VAL A 150 -6.09 12.91 12.25
N ALA A 151 -4.99 13.08 13.01
CA ALA A 151 -3.82 12.22 12.90
C ALA A 151 -4.17 10.75 13.11
N SER A 152 -4.91 10.44 14.18
CA SER A 152 -5.34 9.07 14.47
C SER A 152 -6.34 8.53 13.45
N THR A 153 -7.19 9.39 12.88
CA THR A 153 -8.10 8.95 11.81
C THR A 153 -7.32 8.57 10.56
N LEU A 154 -6.31 9.35 10.16
CA LEU A 154 -5.45 9.04 9.01
C LEU A 154 -4.62 7.77 9.24
N GLU A 155 -4.08 7.60 10.45
CA GLU A 155 -3.26 6.42 10.80
C GLU A 155 -4.08 5.13 10.75
N ILE A 156 -5.28 5.13 11.30
CA ILE A 156 -6.19 3.97 11.27
C ILE A 156 -6.74 3.75 9.86
N GLU A 157 -7.09 4.81 9.16
CA GLU A 157 -7.57 4.75 7.78
C GLU A 157 -6.52 4.12 6.87
N SER A 158 -5.27 4.55 6.94
CA SER A 158 -4.16 4.01 6.16
C SER A 158 -3.95 2.51 6.44
N GLY A 159 -4.02 2.07 7.69
CA GLY A 159 -3.91 0.64 8.02
C GLY A 159 -5.10 -0.22 7.54
N LEU A 160 -6.27 0.39 7.29
CA LEU A 160 -7.46 -0.30 6.81
C LEU A 160 -7.65 -0.20 5.30
N ASN A 161 -7.16 0.86 4.66
CA ASN A 161 -7.31 1.06 3.22
C ASN A 161 -6.40 0.14 2.41
N ASP A 162 -5.21 -0.21 2.90
CA ASP A 162 -4.29 -1.14 2.24
C ASP A 162 -4.94 -2.51 1.97
N PRO A 163 -5.51 -3.21 2.96
CA PRO A 163 -6.24 -4.44 2.73
C PRO A 163 -7.43 -4.27 1.77
N MET A 164 -8.10 -3.11 1.81
CA MET A 164 -9.23 -2.82 0.91
C MET A 164 -8.77 -2.63 -0.53
N ALA A 165 -7.67 -1.89 -0.75
CA ALA A 165 -7.08 -1.70 -2.07
C ALA A 165 -6.59 -3.03 -2.66
N ILE A 166 -5.92 -3.86 -1.86
CA ILE A 166 -5.50 -5.22 -2.26
C ILE A 166 -6.72 -6.06 -2.64
N PHE A 167 -7.79 -6.03 -1.83
CA PHE A 167 -9.02 -6.75 -2.14
C PHE A 167 -9.62 -6.32 -3.48
N ILE A 168 -9.78 -5.02 -3.72
CA ILE A 168 -10.31 -4.47 -4.97
C ILE A 168 -9.42 -4.89 -6.15
N THR A 169 -8.12 -4.80 -6.00
CA THR A 169 -7.14 -5.18 -7.03
C THR A 169 -7.25 -6.66 -7.39
N LEU A 170 -7.19 -7.55 -6.40
CA LEU A 170 -7.29 -8.99 -6.62
C LEU A 170 -8.65 -9.40 -7.20
N MET A 171 -9.71 -8.76 -6.77
CA MET A 171 -11.06 -8.96 -7.30
C MET A 171 -11.13 -8.60 -8.78
N LEU A 172 -10.62 -7.43 -9.16
CA LEU A 172 -10.61 -6.98 -10.56
C LEU A 172 -9.74 -7.88 -11.43
N VAL A 173 -8.55 -8.27 -10.96
CA VAL A 173 -7.69 -9.25 -11.65
C VAL A 173 -8.42 -10.58 -11.84
N GLY A 174 -9.10 -11.08 -10.81
CA GLY A 174 -9.88 -12.32 -10.88
C GLY A 174 -10.97 -12.28 -11.95
N VAL A 175 -11.73 -11.17 -12.04
CA VAL A 175 -12.77 -10.97 -13.06
C VAL A 175 -12.17 -10.84 -14.47
N MET A 176 -10.99 -10.20 -14.57
CA MET A 176 -10.31 -10.04 -15.86
C MET A 176 -9.75 -11.35 -16.38
N MET A 177 -9.24 -12.21 -15.50
CA MET A 177 -8.70 -13.52 -15.86
C MET A 177 -9.76 -14.58 -16.13
N ASN A 178 -10.92 -14.49 -15.46
CA ASN A 178 -12.02 -15.43 -15.57
C ASN A 178 -13.34 -14.69 -15.87
N PRO A 179 -13.73 -14.54 -17.15
CA PRO A 179 -14.95 -13.82 -17.54
C PRO A 179 -16.25 -14.42 -16.99
N GLU A 180 -16.23 -15.67 -16.54
CA GLU A 180 -17.38 -16.34 -15.89
C GLU A 180 -17.58 -15.88 -14.43
N VAL A 181 -16.56 -15.30 -13.80
CA VAL A 181 -16.67 -14.73 -12.47
C VAL A 181 -17.32 -13.35 -12.58
N SER A 182 -18.57 -13.26 -12.18
CA SER A 182 -19.30 -12.00 -12.17
C SER A 182 -19.08 -11.25 -10.83
N PHE A 183 -19.20 -9.92 -10.88
CA PHE A 183 -19.37 -9.10 -9.69
C PHE A 183 -20.62 -9.56 -8.93
N GLY A 184 -20.47 -10.37 -7.89
CA GLY A 184 -21.60 -10.99 -7.24
C GLY A 184 -21.39 -11.26 -5.75
N TRP A 185 -22.33 -12.03 -5.20
CA TRP A 185 -22.38 -12.38 -3.80
C TRP A 185 -21.13 -13.11 -3.28
N GLU A 186 -20.47 -13.89 -4.12
CA GLU A 186 -19.23 -14.61 -3.78
C GLU A 186 -18.09 -13.68 -3.39
N MET A 187 -17.99 -12.53 -4.04
CA MET A 187 -16.98 -11.49 -3.72
C MET A 187 -17.26 -10.87 -2.37
N LEU A 188 -18.53 -10.60 -2.05
CA LEU A 188 -18.91 -10.09 -0.73
C LEU A 188 -18.60 -11.11 0.37
N ILE A 189 -18.84 -12.40 0.12
CA ILE A 189 -18.47 -13.48 1.04
C ILE A 189 -16.96 -13.50 1.25
N THR A 190 -16.17 -13.42 0.19
CA THR A 190 -14.70 -13.40 0.27
C THR A 190 -14.21 -12.21 1.09
N LEU A 191 -14.79 -11.03 0.87
CA LEU A 191 -14.49 -9.83 1.67
C LEU A 191 -14.77 -10.07 3.16
N ILE A 192 -15.96 -10.55 3.47
CA ILE A 192 -16.39 -10.82 4.86
C ILE A 192 -15.49 -11.89 5.50
N GLN A 193 -15.11 -12.93 4.75
CA GLN A 193 -14.22 -13.97 5.24
C GLN A 193 -12.82 -13.42 5.52
N GLN A 194 -12.21 -12.66 4.62
CA GLN A 194 -10.88 -12.11 4.80
C GLN A 194 -10.82 -11.15 5.98
N PHE A 195 -11.72 -10.16 6.03
CA PHE A 195 -11.75 -9.19 7.13
C PHE A 195 -12.23 -9.82 8.44
N GLY A 196 -13.23 -10.70 8.38
CA GLY A 196 -13.78 -11.37 9.57
C GLY A 196 -12.79 -12.34 10.20
N LEU A 197 -12.12 -13.18 9.42
CA LEU A 197 -11.10 -14.10 9.94
C LEU A 197 -9.88 -13.32 10.45
N GLY A 198 -9.43 -12.29 9.73
CA GLY A 198 -8.34 -11.43 10.19
C GLY A 198 -8.66 -10.76 11.52
N MET A 199 -9.88 -10.24 11.69
CA MET A 199 -10.33 -9.64 12.94
C MET A 199 -10.44 -10.66 14.07
N LEU A 200 -10.97 -11.86 13.82
CA LEU A 200 -11.08 -12.92 14.84
C LEU A 200 -9.70 -13.39 15.31
N LEU A 201 -8.76 -13.58 14.38
CA LEU A 201 -7.38 -13.93 14.71
C LEU A 201 -6.68 -12.83 15.49
N GLY A 202 -6.84 -11.57 15.06
CA GLY A 202 -6.23 -10.43 15.74
C GLY A 202 -6.79 -10.14 17.14
N LEU A 203 -8.05 -10.54 17.42
CA LEU A 203 -8.65 -10.44 18.76
C LEU A 203 -8.28 -11.65 19.66
N GLY A 204 -7.87 -12.76 19.06
CA GLY A 204 -7.50 -13.99 19.76
C GLY A 204 -6.03 -14.08 20.16
N LEU A 205 -5.16 -13.22 19.58
CA LEU A 205 -3.76 -13.08 19.89
C LEU A 205 -3.52 -11.98 20.90
#